data_651cff978a49801e522fd11ec3c98e7c
#
_entry.id   651cff978a49801e522fd11ec3c98e7c
#
_cell.length_a   1.000
_cell.length_b   1.000
_cell.length_c   1.000
_cell.angle_alpha   90.00
_cell.angle_beta   90.00
_cell.angle_gamma   90.00
#
_symmetry.space_group_name_H-M   'P 1'
#
loop_
_entity.id
_entity.type
_entity.pdbx_description
1 polymer ?
#
loop_
_entity_poly.entity_id
_entity_poly.type
_entity_poly.pdbx_seq_one_letter_code
_entity_poly.pdbx_strand_id
1 'polypeptide(L)'
;SGRGTFSQRHSVLRNQKNNTRYVPLNNISNNQKQFEVVDSFLSELAVLGFEYGYSLVEPNTLTLWEAQFGDFANGAQVVIDQFVASGERKWRRASGLVMLLPHGYEGQGPEHSSARLERFLQLCSNDNMQVMNCTTPANYFHALRRQMHRDFRKPLIMMTPKSLLRNKYCVSNLEDFSKANTFHRILWDHAIDPQTKGFIKLKESSEIKKVILCSGKVYFDLLEAREKLKKDDVILFRIEQLYPFPAKTLVKELKPYAKNAKFFWCQEEPKNMGAWFSVRDYIQWTLDTIKAKNSKISYIGRSPDASPATGYAKRHNSQQQEIINKVFEYL
;
A
#
# COMPACT_ATOMS: atom_id res chain seq x y z
N SER A 1 16.11 -7.63 -4.97
CA SER A 1 16.83 -8.59 -5.81
C SER A 1 16.83 -8.13 -7.27
N GLY A 2 17.97 -8.25 -7.94
CA GLY A 2 18.16 -7.82 -9.35
C GLY A 2 17.47 -8.69 -10.40
N ARG A 3 16.62 -9.60 -10.02
CA ARG A 3 15.95 -10.53 -10.93
C ARG A 3 14.60 -10.03 -11.41
N GLY A 4 14.28 -10.36 -12.67
CA GLY A 4 12.99 -10.09 -13.28
C GLY A 4 12.81 -8.62 -13.68
N THR A 5 11.60 -8.15 -13.66
CA THR A 5 11.12 -6.88 -14.25
C THR A 5 11.74 -5.62 -13.63
N PHE A 6 12.36 -5.71 -12.47
CA PHE A 6 12.82 -4.58 -11.67
C PHE A 6 14.34 -4.51 -11.47
N SER A 7 15.13 -5.18 -12.27
CA SER A 7 16.55 -4.91 -12.40
C SER A 7 16.77 -3.48 -12.91
N GLN A 8 17.85 -2.80 -12.65
CA GLN A 8 18.15 -1.41 -13.06
C GLN A 8 17.69 -0.30 -12.11
N ARG A 9 17.28 -0.61 -10.90
CA ARG A 9 16.81 0.41 -9.92
C ARG A 9 17.90 1.33 -9.42
N HIS A 10 19.13 0.91 -9.46
CA HIS A 10 20.30 1.71 -9.08
C HIS A 10 20.60 2.84 -10.10
N SER A 11 19.90 2.88 -11.23
CA SER A 11 20.01 3.95 -12.23
C SER A 11 21.45 4.25 -12.65
N VAL A 12 22.29 3.23 -12.80
CA VAL A 12 23.68 3.41 -13.25
C VAL A 12 23.72 3.66 -14.74
N LEU A 13 24.17 4.84 -15.12
CA LEU A 13 24.47 5.17 -16.49
C LEU A 13 25.90 4.76 -16.84
N ARG A 14 26.10 4.29 -18.06
CA ARG A 14 27.42 3.96 -18.58
C ARG A 14 27.78 4.87 -19.75
N ASN A 15 28.93 5.50 -19.67
CA ASN A 15 29.48 6.26 -20.77
C ASN A 15 29.92 5.30 -21.89
N GLN A 16 29.35 5.45 -23.09
CA GLN A 16 29.62 4.57 -24.24
C GLN A 16 31.05 4.66 -24.78
N LYS A 17 31.78 5.77 -24.50
CA LYS A 17 33.13 5.98 -25.01
C LYS A 17 34.22 5.35 -24.11
N ASN A 18 34.06 5.46 -22.79
CA ASN A 18 35.12 5.07 -21.83
C ASN A 18 34.64 4.08 -20.76
N ASN A 19 33.40 3.61 -20.87
CA ASN A 19 32.76 2.65 -19.97
C ASN A 19 32.74 3.10 -18.47
N THR A 20 32.92 4.37 -18.18
CA THR A 20 32.78 4.88 -16.81
C THR A 20 31.34 4.83 -16.37
N ARG A 21 31.15 4.63 -15.06
CA ARG A 21 29.82 4.57 -14.44
C ARG A 21 29.48 5.93 -13.81
N TYR A 22 28.21 6.30 -13.90
CA TYR A 22 27.67 7.49 -13.28
C TYR A 22 26.31 7.18 -12.65
N VAL A 23 26.13 7.50 -11.37
CA VAL A 23 24.87 7.31 -10.63
C VAL A 23 24.26 8.70 -10.36
N PRO A 24 23.21 9.10 -11.13
CA PRO A 24 22.62 10.45 -10.98
C PRO A 24 22.18 10.74 -9.55
N LEU A 25 21.61 9.77 -8.83
CA LEU A 25 21.15 9.93 -7.46
C LEU A 25 22.28 10.19 -6.45
N ASN A 26 23.54 9.90 -6.79
CA ASN A 26 24.72 10.27 -5.98
C ASN A 26 25.35 11.61 -6.39
N ASN A 27 24.72 12.33 -7.33
CA ASN A 27 25.25 13.56 -7.89
C ASN A 27 24.18 14.68 -7.94
N ILE A 28 23.24 14.69 -6.98
CA ILE A 28 22.21 15.72 -6.87
C ILE A 28 22.78 16.98 -6.20
N SER A 29 23.64 16.82 -5.20
CA SER A 29 24.33 17.90 -4.52
C SER A 29 25.68 17.44 -3.94
N ASN A 30 26.60 18.40 -3.71
CA ASN A 30 27.94 18.10 -3.19
C ASN A 30 27.94 17.58 -1.74
N ASN A 31 26.92 17.86 -0.97
CA ASN A 31 26.85 17.54 0.48
C ASN A 31 25.79 16.46 0.78
N GLN A 32 25.34 15.70 -0.22
CA GLN A 32 24.39 14.64 0.01
C GLN A 32 25.02 13.38 0.61
N LYS A 33 24.21 12.57 1.26
CA LYS A 33 24.58 11.21 1.65
C LYS A 33 24.57 10.30 0.43
N GLN A 34 25.28 9.18 0.55
CA GLN A 34 25.40 8.21 -0.52
C GLN A 34 24.11 7.39 -0.68
N PHE A 35 23.75 7.15 -1.93
CA PHE A 35 22.73 6.18 -2.32
C PHE A 35 23.42 4.90 -2.79
N GLU A 36 23.16 3.80 -2.11
CA GLU A 36 23.71 2.48 -2.42
C GLU A 36 22.60 1.50 -2.75
N VAL A 37 22.77 0.74 -3.82
CA VAL A 37 21.90 -0.36 -4.20
C VAL A 37 22.75 -1.58 -4.49
N VAL A 38 22.47 -2.65 -3.76
CA VAL A 38 23.19 -3.90 -3.88
C VAL A 38 22.22 -5.03 -4.19
N ASP A 39 22.55 -5.84 -5.20
CA ASP A 39 21.81 -7.07 -5.46
C ASP A 39 22.09 -8.06 -4.33
N SER A 40 21.01 -8.50 -3.68
CA SER A 40 21.12 -9.42 -2.56
C SER A 40 21.37 -10.87 -3.00
N PHE A 41 21.87 -11.69 -2.09
CA PHE A 41 21.85 -13.14 -2.23
C PHE A 41 20.41 -13.69 -2.30
N LEU A 42 20.27 -14.91 -2.79
CA LEU A 42 18.98 -15.58 -3.00
C LEU A 42 18.42 -16.24 -1.72
N SER A 43 18.57 -15.58 -0.58
CA SER A 43 18.05 -16.06 0.69
C SER A 43 17.37 -14.90 1.40
N GLU A 44 16.04 -14.89 1.40
CA GLU A 44 15.24 -13.90 2.09
C GLU A 44 15.55 -13.86 3.59
N LEU A 45 15.78 -15.03 4.20
CA LEU A 45 16.19 -15.16 5.60
C LEU A 45 17.48 -14.41 5.89
N ALA A 46 18.51 -14.66 5.08
CA ALA A 46 19.85 -14.07 5.29
C ALA A 46 19.83 -12.57 5.02
N VAL A 47 19.20 -12.13 3.94
CA VAL A 47 19.15 -10.73 3.55
C VAL A 47 18.33 -9.91 4.54
N LEU A 48 17.13 -10.36 4.91
CA LEU A 48 16.31 -9.64 5.89
C LEU A 48 16.99 -9.58 7.26
N GLY A 49 17.66 -10.66 7.68
CA GLY A 49 18.43 -10.66 8.92
C GLY A 49 19.60 -9.67 8.88
N PHE A 50 20.30 -9.58 7.75
CA PHE A 50 21.37 -8.60 7.55
C PHE A 50 20.84 -7.17 7.60
N GLU A 51 19.80 -6.84 6.81
CA GLU A 51 19.26 -5.49 6.75
C GLU A 51 18.62 -5.05 8.07
N TYR A 52 18.00 -5.96 8.79
CA TYR A 52 17.52 -5.70 10.15
C TYR A 52 18.69 -5.30 11.07
N GLY A 53 19.76 -6.13 11.11
CA GLY A 53 20.95 -5.83 11.91
C GLY A 53 21.61 -4.51 11.51
N TYR A 54 21.76 -4.25 10.22
CA TYR A 54 22.30 -2.99 9.70
C TYR A 54 21.49 -1.79 10.17
N SER A 55 20.17 -1.85 10.09
CA SER A 55 19.28 -0.75 10.52
C SER A 55 19.35 -0.45 12.02
N LEU A 56 19.80 -1.40 12.84
CA LEU A 56 20.01 -1.18 14.29
C LEU A 56 21.32 -0.46 14.58
N VAL A 57 22.36 -0.74 13.78
CA VAL A 57 23.70 -0.16 13.96
C VAL A 57 23.75 1.25 13.36
N GLU A 58 23.07 1.47 12.23
CA GLU A 58 23.04 2.77 11.53
C GLU A 58 21.60 3.32 11.42
N PRO A 59 21.05 3.83 12.53
CA PRO A 59 19.66 4.30 12.57
C PRO A 59 19.41 5.58 11.78
N ASN A 60 20.46 6.26 11.32
CA ASN A 60 20.39 7.47 10.51
C ASN A 60 20.41 7.21 9.01
N THR A 61 20.55 5.97 8.62
CA THR A 61 20.42 5.53 7.23
C THR A 61 19.03 4.97 6.95
N LEU A 62 18.44 5.34 5.82
CA LEU A 62 17.21 4.72 5.32
C LEU A 62 17.57 3.37 4.71
N THR A 63 17.38 2.31 5.48
CA THR A 63 17.66 0.94 5.09
C THR A 63 16.41 0.29 4.50
N LEU A 64 16.51 -0.19 3.25
CA LEU A 64 15.39 -0.82 2.55
C LEU A 64 15.78 -2.22 2.07
N TRP A 65 14.94 -3.19 2.33
CA TRP A 65 14.95 -4.47 1.64
C TRP A 65 13.77 -4.58 0.69
N GLU A 66 14.04 -4.86 -0.57
CA GLU A 66 13.01 -5.14 -1.55
C GLU A 66 13.00 -6.60 -1.94
N ALA A 67 11.89 -7.30 -1.66
CA ALA A 67 11.68 -8.66 -2.12
C ALA A 67 11.49 -8.70 -3.65
N GLN A 68 11.90 -9.77 -4.30
CA GLN A 68 11.64 -9.97 -5.73
C GLN A 68 10.12 -10.01 -6.02
N PHE A 69 9.38 -10.75 -5.19
CA PHE A 69 7.95 -10.74 -5.00
C PHE A 69 7.68 -10.77 -3.50
N GLY A 70 6.63 -10.08 -3.05
CA GLY A 70 6.28 -10.09 -1.64
C GLY A 70 5.94 -11.48 -1.10
N ASP A 71 5.47 -12.37 -1.97
CA ASP A 71 5.21 -13.79 -1.66
C ASP A 71 6.42 -14.49 -1.03
N PHE A 72 7.63 -14.13 -1.45
CA PHE A 72 8.87 -14.76 -0.97
C PHE A 72 9.32 -14.27 0.41
N ALA A 73 8.70 -13.21 0.95
CA ALA A 73 8.97 -12.79 2.32
C ALA A 73 8.67 -13.90 3.35
N ASN A 74 7.84 -14.88 3.01
CA ASN A 74 7.57 -16.04 3.84
C ASN A 74 8.82 -16.90 4.13
N GLY A 75 9.83 -16.88 3.27
CA GLY A 75 11.13 -17.52 3.51
C GLY A 75 11.93 -16.89 4.64
N ALA A 76 11.57 -15.67 5.07
CA ALA A 76 12.17 -14.95 6.20
C ALA A 76 11.18 -14.79 7.38
N GLN A 77 10.10 -15.58 7.44
CA GLN A 77 9.05 -15.39 8.45
C GLN A 77 9.59 -15.43 9.88
N VAL A 78 10.57 -16.26 10.16
CA VAL A 78 11.18 -16.30 11.50
C VAL A 78 11.89 -14.99 11.88
N VAL A 79 12.52 -14.30 10.92
CA VAL A 79 13.12 -12.98 11.15
C VAL A 79 12.03 -11.93 11.35
N ILE A 80 10.95 -12.01 10.59
CA ILE A 80 9.80 -11.10 10.73
C ILE A 80 9.20 -11.24 12.14
N ASP A 81 8.88 -12.46 12.57
CA ASP A 81 8.21 -12.72 13.84
C ASP A 81 9.09 -12.40 15.04
N GLN A 82 10.34 -12.87 15.01
CA GLN A 82 11.22 -12.83 16.17
C GLN A 82 11.99 -11.52 16.32
N PHE A 83 12.22 -10.79 15.24
CA PHE A 83 13.06 -9.60 15.24
C PHE A 83 12.31 -8.36 14.78
N VAL A 84 11.81 -8.31 13.54
CA VAL A 84 11.18 -7.11 12.98
C VAL A 84 9.95 -6.69 13.78
N ALA A 85 9.03 -7.62 14.04
CA ALA A 85 7.78 -7.33 14.72
C ALA A 85 7.93 -7.18 16.23
N SER A 86 8.85 -7.88 16.87
CA SER A 86 8.90 -8.02 18.33
C SER A 86 10.20 -7.52 18.99
N GLY A 87 11.22 -7.18 18.23
CA GLY A 87 12.56 -6.82 18.74
C GLY A 87 12.54 -5.59 19.65
N GLU A 88 11.75 -4.58 19.33
CA GLU A 88 11.59 -3.42 20.20
C GLU A 88 10.96 -3.79 21.55
N ARG A 89 9.91 -4.60 21.54
CA ARG A 89 9.23 -5.01 22.78
C ARG A 89 10.08 -5.90 23.65
N LYS A 90 10.80 -6.86 23.03
CA LYS A 90 11.63 -7.83 23.76
C LYS A 90 12.94 -7.22 24.27
N TRP A 91 13.59 -6.42 23.46
CA TRP A 91 15.00 -6.03 23.68
C TRP A 91 15.24 -4.52 23.61
N ARG A 92 14.19 -3.73 23.46
CA ARG A 92 14.29 -2.26 23.29
C ARG A 92 15.14 -1.88 22.06
N ARG A 93 15.12 -2.70 21.01
CA ARG A 93 15.83 -2.47 19.75
C ARG A 93 14.87 -1.90 18.70
N ALA A 94 14.98 -0.60 18.46
CA ALA A 94 14.17 0.11 17.48
C ALA A 94 14.83 0.04 16.10
N SER A 95 14.19 -0.59 15.13
CA SER A 95 14.62 -0.68 13.74
C SER A 95 13.84 0.28 12.86
N GLY A 96 14.55 0.99 11.97
CA GLY A 96 13.95 1.82 10.92
C GLY A 96 13.81 1.11 9.57
N LEU A 97 14.01 -0.21 9.54
CA LEU A 97 13.98 -1.02 8.32
C LEU A 97 12.68 -0.82 7.53
N VAL A 98 12.81 -0.63 6.23
CA VAL A 98 11.70 -0.61 5.27
C VAL A 98 11.71 -1.90 4.47
N MET A 99 10.58 -2.60 4.47
CA MET A 99 10.36 -3.77 3.62
C MET A 99 9.46 -3.36 2.45
N LEU A 100 9.98 -3.44 1.22
CA LEU A 100 9.23 -3.20 -0.01
C LEU A 100 8.79 -4.55 -0.57
N LEU A 101 7.49 -4.80 -0.52
CA LEU A 101 6.91 -6.10 -0.85
C LEU A 101 5.95 -5.98 -2.03
N PRO A 102 6.36 -6.38 -3.26
CA PRO A 102 5.45 -6.45 -4.39
C PRO A 102 4.20 -7.26 -4.04
N HIS A 103 3.04 -6.62 -4.09
CA HIS A 103 1.75 -7.19 -3.72
C HIS A 103 0.66 -6.59 -4.60
N GLY A 104 -0.04 -7.43 -5.34
CA GLY A 104 -1.12 -7.03 -6.24
C GLY A 104 -1.58 -8.23 -7.06
N TYR A 105 -2.88 -8.30 -7.31
CA TYR A 105 -3.52 -9.40 -8.05
C TYR A 105 -3.58 -9.04 -9.53
N GLU A 106 -2.61 -9.54 -10.29
CA GLU A 106 -2.37 -9.20 -11.70
C GLU A 106 -2.45 -10.41 -12.64
N GLY A 107 -3.04 -11.52 -12.16
CA GLY A 107 -3.20 -12.75 -12.95
C GLY A 107 -1.92 -13.56 -13.15
N GLN A 108 -0.90 -13.35 -12.33
CA GLN A 108 0.42 -14.00 -12.43
C GLN A 108 0.56 -15.25 -11.56
N GLY A 109 -0.52 -15.71 -10.93
CA GLY A 109 -0.51 -16.92 -10.13
C GLY A 109 -0.27 -16.72 -8.63
N PRO A 110 -0.33 -17.84 -7.86
CA PRO A 110 -0.32 -17.80 -6.40
C PRO A 110 0.96 -17.24 -5.77
N GLU A 111 2.12 -17.47 -6.39
CA GLU A 111 3.43 -17.07 -5.84
C GLU A 111 3.88 -15.67 -6.31
N HIS A 112 3.02 -14.93 -7.01
CA HIS A 112 3.34 -13.62 -7.60
C HIS A 112 2.23 -12.59 -7.36
N SER A 113 1.43 -12.77 -6.33
CA SER A 113 0.26 -11.92 -6.06
C SER A 113 0.23 -11.37 -4.64
N SER A 114 0.57 -12.16 -3.62
CA SER A 114 0.34 -11.80 -2.24
C SER A 114 1.60 -11.84 -1.38
N ALA A 115 1.96 -10.69 -0.82
CA ALA A 115 2.94 -10.60 0.27
C ALA A 115 2.37 -11.10 1.62
N ARG A 116 1.15 -11.65 1.63
CA ARG A 116 0.44 -12.08 2.84
C ARG A 116 0.27 -10.94 3.84
N LEU A 117 -0.32 -9.86 3.36
CA LEU A 117 -0.61 -8.62 4.12
C LEU A 117 -1.23 -8.89 5.49
N GLU A 118 -2.16 -9.84 5.56
CA GLU A 118 -2.85 -10.27 6.79
C GLU A 118 -1.91 -10.74 7.89
N ARG A 119 -0.78 -11.37 7.55
CA ARG A 119 0.21 -11.84 8.53
C ARG A 119 0.93 -10.67 9.20
N PHE A 120 1.30 -9.65 8.44
CA PHE A 120 1.88 -8.43 9.00
C PHE A 120 0.88 -7.71 9.89
N LEU A 121 -0.37 -7.59 9.46
CA LEU A 121 -1.42 -6.94 10.26
C LEU A 121 -1.71 -7.70 11.55
N GLN A 122 -1.64 -9.03 11.54
CA GLN A 122 -1.79 -9.85 12.74
C GLN A 122 -0.66 -9.60 13.76
N LEU A 123 0.55 -9.33 13.29
CA LEU A 123 1.71 -9.04 14.15
C LEU A 123 1.71 -7.60 14.71
N CYS A 124 0.79 -6.76 14.24
CA CYS A 124 0.71 -5.36 14.64
C CYS A 124 0.09 -5.18 16.02
N SER A 125 0.85 -4.59 16.94
CA SER A 125 0.37 -4.18 18.26
C SER A 125 1.30 -3.12 18.88
N ASN A 126 0.78 -2.28 19.76
CA ASN A 126 1.57 -1.29 20.51
C ASN A 126 2.43 -0.37 19.60
N ASP A 127 1.92 -0.03 18.42
CA ASP A 127 2.64 0.78 17.42
C ASP A 127 4.03 0.22 17.05
N ASN A 128 4.19 -1.12 17.04
CA ASN A 128 5.47 -1.78 16.80
C ASN A 128 6.01 -1.60 15.38
N MET A 129 5.15 -1.43 14.40
CA MET A 129 5.52 -1.22 12.99
C MET A 129 4.47 -0.38 12.27
N GLN A 130 4.69 -0.10 10.99
CA GLN A 130 3.73 0.55 10.10
C GLN A 130 3.47 -0.37 8.92
N VAL A 131 2.20 -0.48 8.49
CA VAL A 131 1.80 -1.24 7.30
C VAL A 131 1.07 -0.33 6.34
N MET A 132 1.55 -0.22 5.10
CA MET A 132 1.06 0.72 4.10
C MET A 132 0.92 0.08 2.72
N ASN A 133 0.04 0.66 1.92
CA ASN A 133 -0.13 0.35 0.51
C ASN A 133 -0.40 1.64 -0.25
N CYS A 134 0.66 2.32 -0.70
CA CYS A 134 0.57 3.63 -1.33
C CYS A 134 0.10 3.53 -2.78
N THR A 135 -0.80 4.43 -3.18
CA THR A 135 -1.40 4.48 -4.51
C THR A 135 -1.03 5.72 -5.32
N THR A 136 -0.14 6.58 -4.80
CA THR A 136 0.45 7.67 -5.59
C THR A 136 1.95 7.78 -5.35
N PRO A 137 2.75 8.22 -6.36
CA PRO A 137 4.18 8.43 -6.21
C PRO A 137 4.54 9.40 -5.07
N ALA A 138 3.82 10.51 -4.93
CA ALA A 138 4.07 11.49 -3.88
C ALA A 138 3.80 10.92 -2.49
N ASN A 139 2.72 10.17 -2.31
CA ASN A 139 2.42 9.57 -1.02
C ASN A 139 3.45 8.50 -0.63
N TYR A 140 3.91 7.71 -1.60
CA TYR A 140 5.02 6.78 -1.43
C TYR A 140 6.31 7.50 -1.01
N PHE A 141 6.68 8.58 -1.71
CA PHE A 141 7.83 9.40 -1.38
C PHE A 141 7.74 9.95 0.05
N HIS A 142 6.60 10.51 0.44
CA HIS A 142 6.40 11.05 1.79
C HIS A 142 6.38 9.97 2.87
N ALA A 143 5.96 8.75 2.57
CA ALA A 143 6.06 7.62 3.50
C ALA A 143 7.53 7.32 3.83
N LEU A 144 8.39 7.23 2.82
CA LEU A 144 9.84 7.03 3.00
C LEU A 144 10.52 8.24 3.66
N ARG A 145 10.19 9.46 3.22
CA ARG A 145 10.70 10.69 3.84
C ARG A 145 10.33 10.75 5.32
N ARG A 146 9.09 10.44 5.67
CA ARG A 146 8.61 10.42 7.05
C ARG A 146 9.38 9.44 7.93
N GLN A 147 9.84 8.31 7.39
CA GLN A 147 10.62 7.31 8.10
C GLN A 147 11.90 7.90 8.72
N MET A 148 12.53 8.84 8.02
CA MET A 148 13.76 9.50 8.48
C MET A 148 13.52 10.79 9.27
N HIS A 149 12.41 11.48 9.03
CA HIS A 149 12.11 12.75 9.71
C HIS A 149 11.54 12.59 11.13
N ARG A 150 11.17 11.40 11.52
CA ARG A 150 10.70 11.13 12.89
C ARG A 150 11.88 10.93 13.84
N ASP A 151 11.71 11.38 15.09
CA ASP A 151 12.71 11.21 16.15
C ASP A 151 12.75 9.78 16.73
N PHE A 152 12.01 8.86 16.13
CA PHE A 152 11.98 7.45 16.48
C PHE A 152 12.06 6.56 15.23
N ARG A 153 12.44 5.30 15.44
CA ARG A 153 12.51 4.29 14.38
C ARG A 153 11.45 3.21 14.62
N LYS A 154 10.70 2.89 13.60
CA LYS A 154 9.73 1.78 13.54
C LYS A 154 9.84 1.11 12.17
N PRO A 155 9.79 -0.22 12.08
CA PRO A 155 9.75 -0.89 10.78
C PRO A 155 8.56 -0.41 9.94
N LEU A 156 8.80 -0.27 8.65
CA LEU A 156 7.78 0.07 7.65
C LEU A 156 7.61 -1.07 6.66
N ILE A 157 6.43 -1.65 6.65
CA ILE A 157 6.04 -2.68 5.68
C ILE A 157 5.22 -2.00 4.58
N MET A 158 5.79 -1.93 3.37
CA MET A 158 5.21 -1.24 2.24
C MET A 158 4.80 -2.25 1.16
N MET A 159 3.50 -2.36 0.91
CA MET A 159 2.98 -3.10 -0.24
C MET A 159 3.21 -2.27 -1.50
N THR A 160 3.79 -2.90 -2.54
CA THR A 160 4.20 -2.21 -3.78
C THR A 160 3.66 -2.91 -5.02
N PRO A 161 2.41 -2.64 -5.42
CA PRO A 161 1.81 -3.23 -6.62
C PRO A 161 2.61 -2.87 -7.87
N LYS A 162 3.04 -3.87 -8.66
CA LYS A 162 3.90 -3.66 -9.83
C LYS A 162 3.22 -2.89 -10.95
N SER A 163 1.95 -3.15 -11.19
CA SER A 163 1.17 -2.47 -12.24
C SER A 163 1.08 -0.96 -12.05
N LEU A 164 1.17 -0.47 -10.80
CA LEU A 164 1.12 0.96 -10.52
C LEU A 164 2.30 1.74 -11.10
N LEU A 165 3.44 1.09 -11.35
CA LEU A 165 4.59 1.72 -12.01
C LEU A 165 4.28 2.22 -13.43
N ARG A 166 3.24 1.70 -14.08
CA ARG A 166 2.83 2.04 -15.44
C ARG A 166 1.38 2.48 -15.55
N ASN A 167 0.70 2.63 -14.43
CA ASN A 167 -0.70 3.03 -14.41
C ASN A 167 -0.81 4.53 -14.70
N LYS A 168 -1.60 4.89 -15.72
CA LYS A 168 -1.79 6.27 -16.18
C LYS A 168 -2.42 7.21 -15.15
N TYR A 169 -3.13 6.66 -14.17
CA TYR A 169 -3.76 7.43 -13.09
C TYR A 169 -2.91 7.44 -11.80
N CYS A 170 -1.90 6.59 -11.69
CA CYS A 170 -0.97 6.57 -10.56
C CYS A 170 0.17 7.56 -10.81
N VAL A 171 -0.16 8.83 -10.81
CA VAL A 171 0.77 9.94 -11.07
C VAL A 171 0.65 10.99 -9.98
N SER A 172 1.63 11.89 -9.89
CA SER A 172 1.65 13.03 -8.98
C SER A 172 2.28 14.24 -9.67
N ASN A 173 1.86 15.44 -9.32
CA ASN A 173 2.51 16.67 -9.76
C ASN A 173 3.82 16.90 -8.98
N LEU A 174 4.72 17.72 -9.50
CA LEU A 174 5.99 18.03 -8.81
C LEU A 174 5.75 18.71 -7.46
N GLU A 175 4.75 19.56 -7.37
CA GLU A 175 4.36 20.26 -6.15
C GLU A 175 3.97 19.29 -5.03
N ASP A 176 3.43 18.12 -5.37
CA ASP A 176 3.02 17.09 -4.39
C ASP A 176 4.22 16.54 -3.60
N PHE A 177 5.43 16.60 -4.15
CA PHE A 177 6.68 16.19 -3.49
C PHE A 177 7.31 17.28 -2.64
N SER A 178 6.74 18.48 -2.62
CA SER A 178 7.31 19.64 -1.92
C SER A 178 7.28 19.50 -0.39
N LYS A 179 8.04 20.38 0.29
CA LYS A 179 8.08 20.43 1.76
C LYS A 179 6.74 20.82 2.39
N ALA A 180 5.85 21.48 1.65
CA ALA A 180 4.52 21.85 2.12
C ALA A 180 3.58 20.65 2.23
N ASN A 181 3.88 19.56 1.55
CA ASN A 181 3.08 18.34 1.54
C ASN A 181 3.63 17.28 2.48
N THR A 182 2.78 16.32 2.84
CA THR A 182 3.09 15.27 3.80
C THR A 182 2.40 13.97 3.40
N PHE A 183 2.72 12.89 4.10
CA PHE A 183 2.06 11.61 3.93
C PHE A 183 0.60 11.65 4.38
N HIS A 184 -0.30 11.27 3.49
CA HIS A 184 -1.72 11.10 3.75
C HIS A 184 -2.04 9.63 4.08
N ARG A 185 -2.65 9.37 5.23
CA ARG A 185 -3.05 8.02 5.65
C ARG A 185 -4.29 7.52 4.91
N ILE A 186 -5.08 8.45 4.41
CA ILE A 186 -6.25 8.23 3.56
C ILE A 186 -6.10 9.18 2.38
N LEU A 187 -6.32 8.70 1.17
CA LEU A 187 -6.42 9.52 -0.02
C LEU A 187 -7.86 9.54 -0.53
N TRP A 188 -8.22 10.69 -1.04
CA TRP A 188 -9.55 10.94 -1.60
C TRP A 188 -9.71 10.33 -3.00
N ASP A 189 -10.94 10.26 -3.41
CA ASP A 189 -11.33 9.95 -4.77
C ASP A 189 -10.77 10.98 -5.76
N HIS A 190 -10.30 10.54 -6.93
CA HIS A 190 -9.86 11.45 -8.00
C HIS A 190 -10.96 12.44 -8.44
N ALA A 191 -12.22 12.06 -8.31
CA ALA A 191 -13.34 12.94 -8.69
C ALA A 191 -13.57 14.12 -7.73
N ILE A 192 -13.03 14.07 -6.51
CA ILE A 192 -13.12 15.15 -5.52
C ILE A 192 -11.77 15.76 -5.13
N ASP A 193 -10.68 15.16 -5.57
CA ASP A 193 -9.34 15.67 -5.35
C ASP A 193 -9.09 16.88 -6.28
N PRO A 194 -8.88 18.09 -5.75
CA PRO A 194 -8.71 19.30 -6.56
C PRO A 194 -7.48 19.27 -7.48
N GLN A 195 -6.54 18.37 -7.23
CA GLN A 195 -5.33 18.20 -8.05
C GLN A 195 -5.56 17.30 -9.26
N THR A 196 -6.67 16.58 -9.33
CA THR A 196 -7.01 15.70 -10.44
C THR A 196 -8.08 16.32 -11.34
N LYS A 197 -8.03 16.00 -12.65
CA LYS A 197 -8.96 16.52 -13.65
C LYS A 197 -9.44 15.41 -14.58
N GLY A 198 -10.58 15.65 -15.20
CA GLY A 198 -11.09 14.75 -16.26
C GLY A 198 -11.92 13.57 -15.73
N PHE A 199 -12.29 13.58 -14.46
CA PHE A 199 -13.18 12.59 -13.85
C PHE A 199 -14.62 13.08 -13.77
N ILE A 200 -15.58 12.16 -13.64
CA ILE A 200 -16.99 12.50 -13.49
C ILE A 200 -17.20 13.40 -12.27
N LYS A 201 -18.19 14.29 -12.37
CA LYS A 201 -18.64 15.05 -11.20
C LYS A 201 -19.54 14.14 -10.36
N LEU A 202 -19.14 13.90 -9.11
CA LEU A 202 -19.98 13.16 -8.17
C LEU A 202 -21.14 14.03 -7.69
N LYS A 203 -22.20 13.38 -7.26
CA LYS A 203 -23.32 14.00 -6.56
C LYS A 203 -22.87 14.64 -5.26
N GLU A 204 -23.71 15.50 -4.70
CA GLU A 204 -23.49 16.06 -3.38
C GLU A 204 -23.40 14.93 -2.32
N SER A 205 -22.63 15.15 -1.27
CA SER A 205 -22.38 14.10 -0.26
C SER A 205 -23.65 13.54 0.39
N SER A 206 -24.71 14.32 0.44
CA SER A 206 -26.04 13.89 0.90
C SER A 206 -26.76 12.94 -0.07
N GLU A 207 -26.35 12.88 -1.32
CA GLU A 207 -26.93 12.05 -2.37
C GLU A 207 -26.07 10.82 -2.73
N ILE A 208 -24.87 10.73 -2.16
CA ILE A 208 -24.01 9.56 -2.33
C ILE A 208 -24.69 8.36 -1.67
N LYS A 209 -24.82 7.28 -2.44
CA LYS A 209 -25.47 6.04 -1.99
C LYS A 209 -24.49 5.01 -1.45
N LYS A 210 -23.27 5.00 -1.99
CA LYS A 210 -22.23 4.03 -1.59
C LYS A 210 -20.91 4.72 -1.33
N VAL A 211 -20.29 4.33 -0.22
CA VAL A 211 -18.90 4.65 0.11
C VAL A 211 -18.11 3.37 0.06
N ILE A 212 -17.12 3.31 -0.80
CA ILE A 212 -16.22 2.16 -0.95
C ILE A 212 -14.87 2.52 -0.35
N LEU A 213 -14.46 1.78 0.66
CA LEU A 213 -13.14 1.85 1.25
C LEU A 213 -12.29 0.71 0.67
N CYS A 214 -11.11 1.00 0.18
CA CYS A 214 -10.20 -0.01 -0.38
C CYS A 214 -8.74 0.35 -0.10
N SER A 215 -7.82 -0.54 -0.44
CA SER A 215 -6.38 -0.31 -0.34
C SER A 215 -5.66 -0.89 -1.56
N GLY A 216 -4.62 -0.21 -2.04
CA GLY A 216 -3.81 -0.65 -3.15
C GLY A 216 -4.47 -0.50 -4.53
N LYS A 217 -4.01 -1.29 -5.49
CA LYS A 217 -4.31 -1.13 -6.91
C LYS A 217 -5.78 -1.33 -7.31
N VAL A 218 -6.56 -2.06 -6.52
CA VAL A 218 -8.00 -2.27 -6.78
C VAL A 218 -8.76 -0.94 -6.93
N TYR A 219 -8.28 0.10 -6.29
CA TYR A 219 -8.82 1.44 -6.44
C TYR A 219 -8.90 1.88 -7.91
N PHE A 220 -7.86 1.61 -8.70
CA PHE A 220 -7.81 2.04 -10.10
C PHE A 220 -8.76 1.21 -10.98
N ASP A 221 -8.92 -0.07 -10.68
CA ASP A 221 -9.90 -0.92 -11.38
C ASP A 221 -11.33 -0.43 -11.11
N LEU A 222 -11.61 -0.04 -9.86
CA LEU A 222 -12.89 0.56 -9.48
C LEU A 222 -13.09 1.95 -10.09
N LEU A 223 -12.05 2.78 -10.11
CA LEU A 223 -12.08 4.10 -10.71
C LEU A 223 -12.43 4.02 -12.20
N GLU A 224 -11.72 3.20 -12.97
CA GLU A 224 -11.99 3.02 -14.40
C GLU A 224 -13.40 2.50 -14.67
N ALA A 225 -13.87 1.54 -13.89
CA ALA A 225 -15.21 1.00 -14.03
C ALA A 225 -16.29 2.05 -13.71
N ARG A 226 -16.10 2.85 -12.64
CA ARG A 226 -17.00 3.93 -12.28
C ARG A 226 -17.13 4.97 -13.38
N GLU A 227 -16.00 5.42 -13.93
CA GLU A 227 -15.97 6.39 -15.03
C GLU A 227 -16.71 5.84 -16.26
N LYS A 228 -16.45 4.59 -16.63
CA LYS A 228 -17.11 3.92 -17.76
C LYS A 228 -18.61 3.77 -17.55
N LEU A 229 -19.04 3.42 -16.34
CA LEU A 229 -20.45 3.23 -15.99
C LEU A 229 -21.17 4.53 -15.61
N LYS A 230 -20.45 5.66 -15.54
CA LYS A 230 -20.95 6.97 -15.14
C LYS A 230 -21.71 6.95 -13.80
N LYS A 231 -21.18 6.21 -12.81
CA LYS A 231 -21.79 6.08 -11.48
C LYS A 231 -21.38 7.25 -10.58
N ASP A 232 -22.18 8.31 -10.59
CA ASP A 232 -21.95 9.56 -9.88
C ASP A 232 -22.39 9.54 -8.39
N ASP A 233 -23.01 8.45 -7.95
CA ASP A 233 -23.52 8.24 -6.59
C ASP A 233 -22.65 7.25 -5.76
N VAL A 234 -21.46 6.91 -6.26
CA VAL A 234 -20.48 6.04 -5.59
C VAL A 234 -19.15 6.77 -5.42
N ILE A 235 -18.69 6.90 -4.18
CA ILE A 235 -17.40 7.50 -3.85
C ILE A 235 -16.41 6.45 -3.37
N LEU A 236 -15.13 6.63 -3.71
CA LEU A 236 -14.04 5.72 -3.40
C LEU A 236 -13.03 6.40 -2.46
N PHE A 237 -12.65 5.73 -1.37
CA PHE A 237 -11.56 6.17 -0.48
C PHE A 237 -10.46 5.13 -0.41
N ARG A 238 -9.21 5.60 -0.43
CA ARG A 238 -8.02 4.77 -0.35
C ARG A 238 -7.44 4.81 1.06
N ILE A 239 -7.42 3.68 1.74
CA ILE A 239 -6.72 3.56 3.03
C ILE A 239 -5.27 3.21 2.72
N GLU A 240 -4.41 4.22 2.74
CA GLU A 240 -2.99 4.11 2.40
C GLU A 240 -2.16 3.52 3.56
N GLN A 241 -2.54 3.83 4.80
CA GLN A 241 -1.95 3.26 6.00
C GLN A 241 -2.94 2.35 6.70
N LEU A 242 -2.65 1.06 6.71
CA LEU A 242 -3.50 0.04 7.35
C LEU A 242 -3.19 -0.11 8.84
N TYR A 243 -1.92 0.12 9.23
CA TYR A 243 -1.55 0.15 10.64
C TYR A 243 -0.43 1.20 10.91
N PRO A 244 -0.48 1.98 12.00
CA PRO A 244 -1.66 2.21 12.84
C PRO A 244 -2.85 2.75 12.04
N PHE A 245 -4.03 2.20 12.30
CA PHE A 245 -5.23 2.51 11.51
C PHE A 245 -5.68 3.97 11.73
N PRO A 246 -5.99 4.74 10.69
CA PRO A 246 -6.31 6.18 10.78
C PRO A 246 -7.77 6.45 11.17
N ALA A 247 -8.27 5.84 12.24
CA ALA A 247 -9.68 5.91 12.63
C ALA A 247 -10.20 7.34 12.82
N LYS A 248 -9.43 8.21 13.50
CA LYS A 248 -9.82 9.61 13.70
C LYS A 248 -9.96 10.40 12.39
N THR A 249 -9.06 10.15 11.44
CA THR A 249 -9.14 10.77 10.11
C THR A 249 -10.36 10.23 9.38
N LEU A 250 -10.60 8.92 9.45
CA LEU A 250 -11.73 8.28 8.78
C LEU A 250 -13.08 8.80 9.31
N VAL A 251 -13.21 9.06 10.61
CA VAL A 251 -14.40 9.72 11.20
C VAL A 251 -14.68 11.04 10.51
N LYS A 252 -13.66 11.87 10.30
CA LYS A 252 -13.81 13.17 9.63
C LYS A 252 -14.27 13.01 8.17
N GLU A 253 -13.60 12.11 7.44
CA GLU A 253 -13.86 11.91 6.00
C GLU A 253 -15.23 11.27 5.73
N LEU A 254 -15.72 10.37 6.59
CA LEU A 254 -16.99 9.67 6.37
C LEU A 254 -18.21 10.41 6.91
N LYS A 255 -18.05 11.38 7.80
CA LYS A 255 -19.15 12.12 8.42
C LYS A 255 -20.16 12.73 7.42
N PRO A 256 -19.74 13.29 6.28
CA PRO A 256 -20.68 13.84 5.28
C PRO A 256 -21.68 12.81 4.71
N TYR A 257 -21.29 11.53 4.68
CA TYR A 257 -22.06 10.45 4.06
C TYR A 257 -22.92 9.66 5.05
N ALA A 258 -22.86 9.98 6.35
CA ALA A 258 -23.46 9.21 7.42
C ALA A 258 -24.98 9.01 7.31
N LYS A 259 -25.70 9.96 6.70
CA LYS A 259 -27.17 9.95 6.65
C LYS A 259 -27.75 8.97 5.61
N ASN A 260 -27.07 8.76 4.50
CA ASN A 260 -27.67 8.10 3.32
C ASN A 260 -26.85 6.94 2.78
N ALA A 261 -25.53 6.99 2.85
CA ALA A 261 -24.68 6.00 2.21
C ALA A 261 -24.68 4.64 2.90
N LYS A 262 -24.48 3.59 2.12
CA LYS A 262 -24.03 2.26 2.58
C LYS A 262 -22.52 2.19 2.48
N PHE A 263 -21.87 1.48 3.41
CA PHE A 263 -20.42 1.44 3.52
C PHE A 263 -19.89 0.04 3.22
N PHE A 264 -18.84 -0.04 2.41
CA PHE A 264 -18.23 -1.28 1.97
C PHE A 264 -16.72 -1.22 2.08
N TRP A 265 -16.12 -2.32 2.52
CA TRP A 265 -14.71 -2.59 2.32
C TRP A 265 -14.56 -3.45 1.07
N CYS A 266 -13.72 -3.01 0.12
CA CYS A 266 -13.41 -3.73 -1.10
C CYS A 266 -11.93 -4.09 -1.15
N GLN A 267 -11.64 -5.38 -1.38
CA GLN A 267 -10.26 -5.87 -1.54
C GLN A 267 -10.17 -6.95 -2.62
N GLU A 268 -8.98 -7.13 -3.17
CA GLU A 268 -8.70 -8.17 -4.19
C GLU A 268 -8.44 -9.54 -3.58
N GLU A 269 -7.86 -9.57 -2.39
CA GLU A 269 -7.50 -10.77 -1.68
C GLU A 269 -8.74 -11.61 -1.32
N PRO A 270 -8.59 -12.94 -1.16
CA PRO A 270 -9.64 -13.76 -0.58
C PRO A 270 -10.10 -13.24 0.77
N LYS A 271 -11.36 -13.47 1.14
CA LYS A 271 -11.96 -12.92 2.36
C LYS A 271 -11.20 -13.27 3.65
N ASN A 272 -10.58 -14.44 3.71
CA ASN A 272 -9.75 -14.89 4.84
C ASN A 272 -8.34 -14.30 4.84
N MET A 273 -7.97 -13.56 3.80
CA MET A 273 -6.67 -12.91 3.60
C MET A 273 -6.85 -11.39 3.47
N GLY A 274 -5.75 -10.67 3.26
CA GLY A 274 -5.78 -9.21 3.11
C GLY A 274 -6.11 -8.48 4.40
N ALA A 275 -6.69 -7.28 4.28
CA ALA A 275 -6.88 -6.39 5.43
C ALA A 275 -8.25 -6.54 6.13
N TRP A 276 -9.23 -7.20 5.52
CA TRP A 276 -10.62 -7.21 5.99
C TRP A 276 -10.77 -7.46 7.50
N PHE A 277 -10.21 -8.54 8.01
CA PHE A 277 -10.36 -8.91 9.42
C PHE A 277 -9.66 -7.95 10.39
N SER A 278 -8.65 -7.24 9.92
CA SER A 278 -7.91 -6.26 10.73
C SER A 278 -8.58 -4.89 10.74
N VAL A 279 -9.21 -4.48 9.63
CA VAL A 279 -9.74 -3.11 9.48
C VAL A 279 -11.23 -2.99 9.81
N ARG A 280 -12.01 -4.08 9.71
CA ARG A 280 -13.47 -4.05 9.84
C ARG A 280 -13.95 -3.45 11.18
N ASP A 281 -13.30 -3.79 12.27
CA ASP A 281 -13.72 -3.35 13.60
C ASP A 281 -13.40 -1.86 13.81
N TYR A 282 -12.29 -1.36 13.25
CA TYR A 282 -11.99 0.08 13.23
C TYR A 282 -12.97 0.86 12.36
N ILE A 283 -13.33 0.32 11.20
CA ILE A 283 -14.32 0.95 10.31
C ILE A 283 -15.69 0.92 11.00
N GLN A 284 -16.06 -0.21 11.61
CA GLN A 284 -17.32 -0.32 12.37
C GLN A 284 -17.38 0.72 13.49
N TRP A 285 -16.33 0.83 14.29
CA TRP A 285 -16.22 1.87 15.33
C TRP A 285 -16.36 3.28 14.74
N THR A 286 -15.79 3.53 13.56
CA THR A 286 -15.92 4.81 12.86
C THR A 286 -17.38 5.10 12.50
N LEU A 287 -18.09 4.12 11.93
CA LEU A 287 -19.50 4.27 11.55
C LEU A 287 -20.41 4.51 12.75
N ASP A 288 -20.15 3.82 13.85
CA ASP A 288 -20.88 4.02 15.12
C ASP A 288 -20.62 5.44 15.69
N THR A 289 -19.36 5.89 15.64
CA THR A 289 -18.96 7.23 16.09
C THR A 289 -19.65 8.35 15.33
N ILE A 290 -19.76 8.22 14.01
CA ILE A 290 -20.48 9.21 13.18
C ILE A 290 -21.99 9.03 13.18
N LYS A 291 -22.51 8.04 13.92
CA LYS A 291 -23.94 7.68 13.96
C LYS A 291 -24.52 7.44 12.57
N ALA A 292 -23.82 6.65 11.77
CA ALA A 292 -24.24 6.34 10.41
C ALA A 292 -25.60 5.63 10.42
N LYS A 293 -26.54 6.06 9.55
CA LYS A 293 -27.86 5.41 9.42
C LYS A 293 -27.73 3.93 9.00
N ASN A 294 -26.82 3.67 8.05
CA ASN A 294 -26.42 2.32 7.65
C ASN A 294 -25.09 2.01 8.34
N SER A 295 -25.16 1.69 9.62
CA SER A 295 -23.97 1.55 10.48
C SER A 295 -23.18 0.26 10.27
N LYS A 296 -23.62 -0.67 9.42
CA LYS A 296 -22.94 -1.94 9.22
C LYS A 296 -22.00 -1.86 8.02
N ILE A 297 -20.70 -2.11 8.26
CA ILE A 297 -19.74 -2.29 7.18
C ILE A 297 -19.95 -3.64 6.48
N SER A 298 -19.94 -3.65 5.17
CA SER A 298 -20.09 -4.85 4.34
C SER A 298 -18.82 -5.16 3.56
N TYR A 299 -18.58 -6.43 3.25
CA TYR A 299 -17.42 -6.90 2.51
C TYR A 299 -17.75 -7.10 1.03
N ILE A 300 -16.87 -6.64 0.16
CA ILE A 300 -16.83 -6.97 -1.27
C ILE A 300 -15.42 -7.47 -1.60
N GLY A 301 -15.32 -8.62 -2.23
CA GLY A 301 -14.04 -9.22 -2.60
C GLY A 301 -14.23 -10.68 -3.01
N ARG A 302 -13.10 -11.39 -3.16
CA ARG A 302 -13.11 -12.83 -3.44
C ARG A 302 -13.65 -13.63 -2.26
N SER A 303 -14.22 -14.78 -2.55
CA SER A 303 -14.58 -15.79 -1.55
C SER A 303 -13.33 -16.27 -0.78
N PRO A 304 -13.49 -16.83 0.43
CA PRO A 304 -12.38 -17.47 1.12
C PRO A 304 -11.72 -18.55 0.26
N ASP A 305 -10.39 -18.60 0.30
CA ASP A 305 -9.60 -19.59 -0.44
C ASP A 305 -8.35 -19.95 0.37
N ALA A 306 -7.86 -21.18 0.22
CA ALA A 306 -6.61 -21.64 0.81
C ALA A 306 -5.40 -21.12 0.01
N SER A 307 -5.56 -20.89 -1.29
CA SER A 307 -4.56 -20.29 -2.17
C SER A 307 -4.72 -18.76 -2.20
N PRO A 308 -3.62 -17.99 -2.17
CA PRO A 308 -3.69 -16.53 -2.30
C PRO A 308 -4.36 -16.08 -3.59
N ALA A 309 -4.07 -16.74 -4.71
CA ALA A 309 -4.61 -16.39 -6.02
C ALA A 309 -4.78 -17.63 -6.90
N THR A 310 -5.58 -17.49 -7.95
CA THR A 310 -5.73 -18.53 -8.97
C THR A 310 -4.52 -18.58 -9.91
N GLY A 311 -4.14 -19.77 -10.38
CA GLY A 311 -3.10 -19.96 -11.40
C GLY A 311 -3.55 -19.66 -12.83
N TYR A 312 -4.84 -19.45 -13.09
CA TYR A 312 -5.39 -19.24 -14.44
C TYR A 312 -5.79 -17.78 -14.65
N ALA A 313 -5.20 -17.12 -15.63
CA ALA A 313 -5.50 -15.72 -15.97
C ALA A 313 -6.99 -15.50 -16.30
N LYS A 314 -7.62 -16.43 -17.02
CA LYS A 314 -9.07 -16.35 -17.34
C LYS A 314 -9.92 -16.34 -16.06
N ARG A 315 -9.59 -17.17 -15.08
CA ARG A 315 -10.30 -17.23 -13.79
C ARG A 315 -10.03 -15.96 -12.98
N HIS A 316 -8.81 -15.47 -12.98
CA HIS A 316 -8.45 -14.18 -12.35
C HIS A 316 -9.32 -13.06 -12.92
N ASN A 317 -9.38 -12.90 -14.25
CA ASN A 317 -10.16 -11.86 -14.90
C ASN A 317 -11.66 -11.96 -14.56
N SER A 318 -12.20 -13.17 -14.53
CA SER A 318 -13.61 -13.39 -14.12
C SER A 318 -13.85 -12.96 -12.67
N GLN A 319 -12.97 -13.34 -11.74
CA GLN A 319 -13.07 -12.95 -10.34
C GLN A 319 -12.92 -11.45 -10.14
N GLN A 320 -12.01 -10.79 -10.88
CA GLN A 320 -11.83 -9.33 -10.82
C GLN A 320 -13.07 -8.62 -11.33
N GLN A 321 -13.65 -9.07 -12.45
CA GLN A 321 -14.89 -8.50 -12.98
C GLN A 321 -16.07 -8.71 -12.01
N GLU A 322 -16.13 -9.84 -11.32
CA GLU A 322 -17.15 -10.10 -10.30
C GLU A 322 -17.07 -9.12 -9.12
N ILE A 323 -15.85 -8.77 -8.67
CA ILE A 323 -15.66 -7.74 -7.63
C ILE A 323 -16.21 -6.39 -8.11
N ILE A 324 -15.84 -5.99 -9.34
CA ILE A 324 -16.29 -4.73 -9.94
C ILE A 324 -17.80 -4.70 -10.04
N ASN A 325 -18.42 -5.76 -10.55
CA ASN A 325 -19.87 -5.87 -10.69
C ASN A 325 -20.57 -5.76 -9.32
N LYS A 326 -20.07 -6.45 -8.29
CA LYS A 326 -20.60 -6.35 -6.92
C LYS A 326 -20.57 -4.91 -6.37
N VAL A 327 -19.55 -4.10 -6.71
CA VAL A 327 -19.48 -2.71 -6.28
C VAL A 327 -20.55 -1.86 -6.95
N PHE A 328 -20.81 -2.04 -8.25
CA PHE A 328 -21.63 -1.12 -9.03
C PHE A 328 -23.06 -1.61 -9.33
N GLU A 329 -23.32 -2.91 -9.28
CA GLU A 329 -24.62 -3.51 -9.60
C GLU A 329 -25.50 -3.75 -8.37
N TYR A 330 -24.94 -4.03 -7.18
CA TYR A 330 -25.73 -4.22 -5.96
C TYR A 330 -26.12 -2.86 -5.34
N LEU A 331 -27.40 -2.56 -5.39
CA LEU A 331 -28.04 -1.46 -4.65
C LEU A 331 -28.34 -1.85 -3.20
#